data_f1cd361d39654340a1a5bb3d38010131
#
_entry.id   f1cd361d39654340a1a5bb3d38010131
#
_cell.length_a   1.000
_cell.length_b   1.000
_cell.length_c   1.000
_cell.angle_alpha   90.00
_cell.angle_beta   90.00
_cell.angle_gamma   90.00
#
_symmetry.space_group_name_H-M   'P 1'
#
loop_
_entity.id
_entity.type
_entity.pdbx_description
1 polymer ?
#
loop_
_entity_poly.entity_id
_entity_poly.type
_entity_poly.pdbx_seq_one_letter_code
_entity_poly.pdbx_strand_id
1 'polypeptide(L)'
;MTQTASNAAYNAAIEETLIAIEDALDNCDVDMDYERADAVLTITLEDNGTQVILSRQSAVQELWVAARSGGFHLSFKNPGWKCSTTGEDLPTLLDRVLSEQQGAAVSLGLQ
;
A
#
# COMPACT_ATOMS: atom_id res chain seq x y z
N MET A 1 25.64 -13.35 -5.72
CA MET A 1 24.80 -13.87 -4.65
C MET A 1 23.35 -13.55 -4.94
N THR A 2 22.53 -14.57 -5.03
CA THR A 2 21.11 -14.41 -5.37
C THR A 2 20.37 -13.60 -4.34
N GLN A 3 20.76 -13.71 -3.07
CA GLN A 3 20.11 -12.98 -1.99
C GLN A 3 20.18 -11.48 -2.20
N THR A 4 21.35 -10.97 -2.58
CA THR A 4 21.53 -9.54 -2.82
C THR A 4 20.67 -9.06 -3.99
N ALA A 5 20.64 -9.83 -5.08
CA ALA A 5 19.84 -9.47 -6.25
C ALA A 5 18.35 -9.46 -5.91
N SER A 6 17.88 -10.46 -5.14
CA SER A 6 16.48 -10.52 -4.71
C SER A 6 16.11 -9.33 -3.85
N ASN A 7 17.02 -8.94 -2.93
CA ASN A 7 16.76 -7.78 -2.06
C ASN A 7 16.72 -6.49 -2.86
N ALA A 8 17.56 -6.35 -3.87
CA ALA A 8 17.57 -5.16 -4.70
C ALA A 8 16.27 -5.05 -5.50
N ALA A 9 15.79 -6.16 -6.06
CA ALA A 9 14.53 -6.16 -6.80
C ALA A 9 13.35 -5.85 -5.89
N TYR A 10 13.34 -6.44 -4.70
CA TYR A 10 12.30 -6.18 -3.72
C TYR A 10 12.29 -4.71 -3.30
N ASN A 11 13.45 -4.14 -3.00
CA ASN A 11 13.54 -2.73 -2.57
C ASN A 11 13.11 -1.79 -3.68
N ALA A 12 13.46 -2.09 -4.92
CA ALA A 12 13.02 -1.29 -6.07
C ALA A 12 11.51 -1.36 -6.23
N ALA A 13 10.92 -2.55 -6.07
CA ALA A 13 9.47 -2.71 -6.17
C ALA A 13 8.75 -1.94 -5.07
N ILE A 14 9.27 -1.95 -3.84
CA ILE A 14 8.71 -1.18 -2.73
C ILE A 14 8.71 0.31 -3.07
N GLU A 15 9.86 0.82 -3.50
CA GLU A 15 10.00 2.25 -3.78
C GLU A 15 9.05 2.69 -4.90
N GLU A 16 9.02 1.94 -6.00
CA GLU A 16 8.12 2.25 -7.11
C GLU A 16 6.66 2.21 -6.70
N THR A 17 6.31 1.24 -5.86
CA THR A 17 4.94 1.08 -5.38
C THR A 17 4.53 2.27 -4.51
N LEU A 18 5.38 2.67 -3.57
CA LEU A 18 5.05 3.79 -2.69
C LEU A 18 4.93 5.10 -3.48
N ILE A 19 5.81 5.31 -4.46
CA ILE A 19 5.73 6.49 -5.32
C ILE A 19 4.43 6.49 -6.12
N ALA A 20 4.05 5.34 -6.69
CA ALA A 20 2.83 5.25 -7.47
C ALA A 20 1.59 5.55 -6.61
N ILE A 21 1.60 5.10 -5.35
CA ILE A 21 0.50 5.38 -4.43
C ILE A 21 0.46 6.87 -4.09
N GLU A 22 1.61 7.48 -3.82
CA GLU A 22 1.67 8.91 -3.54
C GLU A 22 1.12 9.73 -4.70
N ASP A 23 1.52 9.37 -5.93
CA ASP A 23 1.01 10.06 -7.13
C ASP A 23 -0.50 9.89 -7.26
N ALA A 24 -1.01 8.69 -6.98
CA ALA A 24 -2.44 8.42 -7.05
C ALA A 24 -3.21 9.22 -6.02
N LEU A 25 -2.65 9.36 -4.81
CA LEU A 25 -3.28 10.16 -3.76
C LEU A 25 -3.33 11.63 -4.14
N ASP A 26 -2.28 12.14 -4.79
CA ASP A 26 -2.25 13.53 -5.25
C ASP A 26 -3.34 13.82 -6.28
N ASN A 27 -3.77 12.81 -7.00
CA ASN A 27 -4.76 12.96 -8.08
C ASN A 27 -6.14 12.44 -7.70
N CYS A 28 -6.33 12.04 -6.44
CA CYS A 28 -7.59 11.47 -5.98
C CYS A 28 -8.56 12.58 -5.58
N ASP A 29 -9.86 12.39 -5.90
CA ASP A 29 -10.90 13.38 -5.56
C ASP A 29 -11.26 13.37 -4.07
N VAL A 30 -10.95 12.30 -3.36
CA VAL A 30 -11.23 12.19 -1.93
C VAL A 30 -10.12 12.86 -1.15
N ASP A 31 -10.49 13.65 -0.14
CA ASP A 31 -9.50 14.37 0.67
C ASP A 31 -8.75 13.40 1.58
N MET A 32 -7.53 13.13 1.22
CA MET A 32 -6.62 12.29 2.00
C MET A 32 -5.27 12.96 2.07
N ASP A 33 -4.70 12.94 3.26
CA ASP A 33 -3.35 13.42 3.48
C ASP A 33 -2.42 12.22 3.55
N TYR A 34 -1.14 12.42 3.29
CA TYR A 34 -0.19 11.33 3.45
C TYR A 34 1.15 11.86 3.89
N GLU A 35 1.88 10.99 4.55
CA GLU A 35 3.21 11.31 5.04
C GLU A 35 4.09 10.10 4.86
N ARG A 36 5.28 10.30 4.34
CA ARG A 36 6.21 9.20 4.14
C ARG A 36 7.47 9.43 4.96
N ALA A 37 7.81 8.47 5.80
CA ALA A 37 9.03 8.46 6.57
C ALA A 37 9.76 7.16 6.24
N ASP A 38 10.89 7.27 5.54
CA ASP A 38 11.66 6.12 5.06
C ASP A 38 10.75 5.26 4.16
N ALA A 39 10.49 4.02 4.52
CA ALA A 39 9.66 3.12 3.75
C ALA A 39 8.33 2.84 4.46
N VAL A 40 7.81 3.83 5.18
CA VAL A 40 6.50 3.77 5.82
C VAL A 40 5.66 4.92 5.29
N LEU A 41 4.55 4.57 4.64
CA LEU A 41 3.62 5.56 4.09
C LEU A 41 2.35 5.53 4.93
N THR A 42 2.02 6.67 5.53
CA THR A 42 0.81 6.81 6.35
C THR A 42 -0.20 7.65 5.58
N ILE A 43 -1.36 7.07 5.30
CA ILE A 43 -2.45 7.77 4.62
C ILE A 43 -3.50 8.10 5.67
N THR A 44 -3.92 9.36 5.73
CA THR A 44 -4.94 9.81 6.67
C THR A 44 -6.15 10.30 5.90
N LEU A 45 -7.31 9.72 6.20
CA LEU A 45 -8.57 10.19 5.61
C LEU A 45 -9.01 11.42 6.39
N GLU A 46 -9.15 12.56 5.72
CA GLU A 46 -9.37 13.82 6.41
C GLU A 46 -10.75 13.93 7.02
N ASP A 47 -11.75 13.26 6.44
CA ASP A 47 -13.11 13.33 6.93
C ASP A 47 -13.28 12.77 8.34
N ASN A 48 -12.51 11.74 8.69
CA ASN A 48 -12.69 11.08 9.98
C ASN A 48 -11.39 10.80 10.71
N GLY A 49 -10.24 11.16 10.15
CA GLY A 49 -8.95 11.02 10.79
C GLY A 49 -8.43 9.59 10.90
N THR A 50 -9.07 8.62 10.24
CA THR A 50 -8.58 7.24 10.28
C THR A 50 -7.42 7.08 9.31
N GLN A 51 -6.60 6.06 9.56
CA GLN A 51 -5.35 5.89 8.82
C GLN A 51 -5.23 4.51 8.19
N VAL A 52 -4.50 4.47 7.08
CA VAL A 52 -4.03 3.24 6.46
C VAL A 52 -2.51 3.38 6.33
N ILE A 53 -1.78 2.41 6.84
CA ILE A 53 -0.32 2.50 6.90
C ILE A 53 0.28 1.35 6.10
N LEU A 54 1.16 1.72 5.15
CA LEU A 54 1.90 0.73 4.37
C LEU A 54 3.35 0.76 4.82
N SER A 55 3.93 -0.42 5.07
CA SER A 55 5.30 -0.48 5.54
C SER A 55 6.08 -1.61 4.89
N ARG A 56 7.34 -1.32 4.59
CA ARG A 56 8.27 -2.31 4.07
C ARG A 56 8.67 -3.27 5.20
N GLN A 57 8.60 -4.56 4.91
CA GLN A 57 9.04 -5.58 5.86
C GLN A 57 10.16 -6.41 5.22
N SER A 58 11.37 -5.90 5.31
CA SER A 58 12.52 -6.45 4.58
C SER A 58 12.86 -7.87 5.00
N ALA A 59 12.69 -8.19 6.28
CA ALA A 59 13.06 -9.50 6.80
C ALA A 59 12.30 -10.63 6.11
N VAL A 60 11.07 -10.37 5.67
CA VAL A 60 10.24 -11.38 5.01
C VAL A 60 9.92 -10.98 3.56
N GLN A 61 10.49 -9.89 3.09
CA GLN A 61 10.29 -9.36 1.73
C GLN A 61 8.81 -9.19 1.39
N GLU A 62 8.10 -8.54 2.31
CA GLU A 62 6.68 -8.27 2.16
C GLU A 62 6.39 -6.79 2.28
N LEU A 63 5.21 -6.40 1.83
CA LEU A 63 4.62 -5.10 2.07
C LEU A 63 3.42 -5.31 2.97
N TRP A 64 3.40 -4.64 4.11
CA TRP A 64 2.31 -4.78 5.06
C TRP A 64 1.41 -3.56 5.00
N VAL A 65 0.10 -3.81 5.04
CA VAL A 65 -0.93 -2.77 5.05
C VAL A 65 -1.70 -2.91 6.35
N ALA A 66 -1.65 -1.85 7.17
CA ALA A 66 -2.41 -1.82 8.41
C ALA A 66 -3.60 -0.88 8.22
N ALA A 67 -4.80 -1.42 8.34
CA ALA A 67 -6.04 -0.69 8.16
C ALA A 67 -6.92 -0.92 9.38
N ARG A 68 -8.02 -0.18 9.43
CA ARG A 68 -8.95 -0.30 10.55
C ARG A 68 -9.54 -1.70 10.64
N SER A 69 -9.76 -2.33 9.50
CA SER A 69 -10.35 -3.68 9.45
C SER A 69 -9.34 -4.79 9.72
N GLY A 70 -8.05 -4.49 9.76
CA GLY A 70 -7.04 -5.50 10.06
C GLY A 70 -5.72 -5.23 9.38
N GLY A 71 -4.80 -6.17 9.56
CA GLY A 71 -3.48 -6.12 8.94
C GLY A 71 -3.38 -7.12 7.80
N PHE A 72 -2.71 -6.72 6.72
CA PHE A 72 -2.60 -7.52 5.50
C PHE A 72 -1.14 -7.60 5.09
N HIS A 73 -0.70 -8.80 4.75
CA HIS A 73 0.69 -9.07 4.32
C HIS A 73 0.67 -9.42 2.85
N LEU A 74 1.40 -8.65 2.04
CA LEU A 74 1.44 -8.86 0.61
C LEU A 74 2.85 -9.25 0.17
N SER A 75 2.91 -10.23 -0.72
CA SER A 75 4.16 -10.67 -1.34
C SER A 75 4.22 -10.17 -2.77
N PHE A 76 5.42 -9.92 -3.24
CA PHE A 76 5.59 -9.46 -4.62
C PHE A 76 5.43 -10.63 -5.57
N LYS A 77 4.46 -10.53 -6.45
CA LYS A 77 4.18 -11.50 -7.50
C LYS A 77 4.24 -10.77 -8.82
N ASN A 78 5.47 -10.53 -9.31
CA ASN A 78 5.70 -9.76 -10.52
C ASN A 78 4.53 -9.86 -11.51
N PRO A 79 3.89 -8.73 -11.91
CA PRO A 79 4.38 -7.37 -11.72
C PRO A 79 3.82 -6.63 -10.49
N GLY A 80 3.09 -7.27 -9.61
CA GLY A 80 2.46 -6.56 -8.50
C GLY A 80 2.55 -7.28 -7.18
N TRP A 81 1.76 -6.81 -6.22
CA TRP A 81 1.70 -7.34 -4.86
C TRP A 81 0.40 -8.06 -4.65
N LYS A 82 0.45 -9.18 -3.95
CA LYS A 82 -0.75 -9.98 -3.70
C LYS A 82 -0.82 -10.38 -2.23
N CYS A 83 -2.00 -10.21 -1.65
CA CYS A 83 -2.24 -10.55 -0.24
C CYS A 83 -2.38 -12.07 -0.08
N SER A 84 -1.64 -12.64 0.88
CA SER A 84 -1.62 -14.07 1.07
C SER A 84 -2.91 -14.62 1.66
N THR A 85 -3.64 -13.81 2.43
CA THR A 85 -4.85 -14.28 3.10
C THR A 85 -6.12 -14.03 2.30
N THR A 86 -6.19 -12.93 1.56
CA THR A 86 -7.41 -12.57 0.81
C THR A 86 -7.31 -12.87 -0.68
N GLY A 87 -6.10 -13.02 -1.20
CA GLY A 87 -5.88 -13.19 -2.63
C GLY A 87 -6.01 -11.91 -3.45
N GLU A 88 -6.29 -10.79 -2.79
CA GLU A 88 -6.42 -9.50 -3.49
C GLU A 88 -5.06 -8.96 -3.89
N ASP A 89 -5.01 -8.29 -5.05
CA ASP A 89 -3.82 -7.51 -5.38
C ASP A 89 -3.86 -6.18 -4.61
N LEU A 90 -2.74 -5.47 -4.60
CA LEU A 90 -2.63 -4.24 -3.82
C LEU A 90 -3.62 -3.17 -4.25
N PRO A 91 -3.82 -2.88 -5.54
CA PRO A 91 -4.82 -1.88 -5.92
C PRO A 91 -6.21 -2.19 -5.41
N THR A 92 -6.65 -3.43 -5.54
CA THR A 92 -7.97 -3.86 -5.07
C THR A 92 -8.07 -3.74 -3.56
N LEU A 93 -7.04 -4.19 -2.85
CA LEU A 93 -7.03 -4.13 -1.39
C LEU A 93 -7.07 -2.69 -0.89
N LEU A 94 -6.25 -1.81 -1.46
CA LEU A 94 -6.23 -0.40 -1.05
C LEU A 94 -7.56 0.27 -1.30
N ASP A 95 -8.12 0.09 -2.48
CA ASP A 95 -9.43 0.69 -2.80
C ASP A 95 -10.49 0.20 -1.83
N ARG A 96 -10.45 -1.08 -1.47
CA ARG A 96 -11.43 -1.64 -0.55
C ARG A 96 -11.30 -1.05 0.85
N VAL A 97 -10.08 -1.06 1.43
CA VAL A 97 -9.92 -0.58 2.81
C VAL A 97 -10.14 0.92 2.91
N LEU A 98 -9.72 1.68 1.90
CA LEU A 98 -9.97 3.12 1.90
C LEU A 98 -11.45 3.41 1.76
N SER A 99 -12.17 2.66 0.92
CA SER A 99 -13.61 2.83 0.76
C SER A 99 -14.35 2.50 2.05
N GLU A 100 -13.95 1.43 2.73
CA GLU A 100 -14.56 1.04 3.98
C GLU A 100 -14.39 2.14 5.04
N GLN A 101 -13.20 2.70 5.13
CA GLN A 101 -12.92 3.72 6.14
C GLN A 101 -13.54 5.07 5.79
N GLN A 102 -13.60 5.40 4.50
CA GLN A 102 -14.22 6.64 4.06
C GLN A 102 -15.74 6.59 4.18
N GLY A 103 -16.33 5.40 4.08
CA GLY A 103 -17.78 5.23 4.04
C GLY A 103 -18.38 5.54 2.68
N ALA A 104 -17.55 5.61 1.65
CA ALA A 104 -17.97 5.85 0.28
C ALA A 104 -16.88 5.32 -0.65
N ALA A 105 -17.21 5.12 -1.90
CA ALA A 105 -16.28 4.53 -2.86
C ALA A 105 -15.03 5.40 -3.04
N VAL A 106 -13.87 4.78 -2.92
CA VAL A 106 -12.58 5.40 -3.18
C VAL A 106 -11.85 4.55 -4.21
N SER A 107 -11.37 5.18 -5.26
CA SER A 107 -10.58 4.50 -6.28
C SER A 107 -9.34 5.32 -6.57
N LEU A 108 -8.17 4.70 -6.38
CA LEU A 108 -6.89 5.38 -6.64
C LEU A 108 -6.47 5.27 -8.09
N GLY A 109 -7.04 4.34 -8.84
CA GLY A 109 -6.67 4.16 -10.24
C GLY A 109 -5.33 3.50 -10.44
N LEU A 110 -4.86 2.76 -9.45
CA LEU A 110 -3.60 2.02 -9.55
C LEU A 110 -3.72 0.87 -10.54
N GLN A 111 -2.61 0.57 -11.23
CA GLN A 111 -2.54 -0.51 -12.20
C GLN A 111 -2.08 -1.81 -11.57
#